data_3ec74a86301ab5ce3dcfe39301a22f7e
#
_entry.id   3ec74a86301ab5ce3dcfe39301a22f7e
#
_cell.length_a   1.000
_cell.length_b   1.000
_cell.length_c   1.000
_cell.angle_alpha   90.00
_cell.angle_beta   90.00
_cell.angle_gamma   90.00
#
_symmetry.space_group_name_H-M   'P 1'
#
loop_
_entity.id
_entity.type
_entity.pdbx_description
1 polymer ?
#
loop_
_entity_poly.entity_id
_entity_poly.type
_entity_poly.pdbx_seq_one_letter_code
_entity_poly.pdbx_strand_id
1 'polypeptide(L)'
;MIIAHRGASGVAPENTMEAFNLAWKLGADGVEGDFHLTHDGHIVAIHDANTSKVSGGKVNLLVKKVKLQELQSIDVGSWKDEKYASARIPTLEQVIDSLPKGRRFFIEIKCGTEIMGPLTKVLMPRLEKIPELTNQISFIAFDYQVIKACRKKWPNIEANFLESYEKNKATGKWLPDKNELFKTLKKSLASGIGTQANKEVIDLDFVNDLRELRLTFHCWTINDIETARHFRDLGVDSITTDFPKRIRDGLK
;
A
#
# COMPACT_ATOMS: atom_id res chain seq x y z
N MET A 1 12.28 -7.78 -0.79
CA MET A 1 12.30 -6.32 -0.46
C MET A 1 11.59 -6.07 0.85
N ILE A 2 11.97 -5.01 1.60
CA ILE A 2 11.27 -4.55 2.81
C ILE A 2 10.56 -3.23 2.49
N ILE A 3 9.22 -3.26 2.56
CA ILE A 3 8.34 -2.12 2.26
C ILE A 3 7.80 -1.57 3.58
N ALA A 4 7.93 -0.26 3.77
CA ALA A 4 7.43 0.42 4.97
C ALA A 4 5.94 0.72 4.80
N HIS A 5 5.09 0.06 5.60
CA HIS A 5 3.63 0.16 5.60
C HIS A 5 3.18 1.54 6.09
N ARG A 6 2.56 2.33 5.22
CA ARG A 6 2.18 3.72 5.47
C ARG A 6 3.38 4.58 5.91
N GLY A 7 4.56 4.29 5.35
CA GLY A 7 5.85 4.76 5.85
C GLY A 7 6.33 3.96 7.07
N ALA A 8 7.24 4.53 7.88
CA ALA A 8 7.71 3.91 9.13
C ALA A 8 6.67 4.07 10.25
N SER A 9 5.45 3.56 10.04
CA SER A 9 4.24 3.83 10.85
C SER A 9 4.31 3.31 12.29
N GLY A 10 5.17 2.33 12.56
CA GLY A 10 5.43 1.88 13.94
C GLY A 10 6.07 2.98 14.81
N VAL A 11 6.76 3.95 14.18
CA VAL A 11 7.56 4.99 14.87
C VAL A 11 7.03 6.40 14.62
N ALA A 12 6.52 6.69 13.42
CA ALA A 12 5.97 7.97 13.01
C ALA A 12 4.47 7.86 12.68
N PRO A 13 3.70 8.96 12.62
CA PRO A 13 2.28 8.89 12.27
C PRO A 13 2.10 8.37 10.84
N GLU A 14 1.22 7.36 10.69
CA GLU A 14 0.98 6.68 9.42
C GLU A 14 0.56 7.63 8.30
N ASN A 15 0.95 7.33 7.05
CA ASN A 15 0.56 8.10 5.86
C ASN A 15 0.92 9.60 5.91
N THR A 16 2.01 9.97 6.59
CA THR A 16 2.53 11.34 6.64
C THR A 16 3.90 11.45 5.97
N MET A 17 4.29 12.66 5.57
CA MET A 17 5.63 12.89 5.02
C MET A 17 6.72 12.53 6.03
N GLU A 18 6.45 12.71 7.33
CA GLU A 18 7.33 12.31 8.42
C GLU A 18 7.60 10.80 8.41
N ALA A 19 6.54 9.98 8.25
CA ALA A 19 6.65 8.53 8.18
C ALA A 19 7.36 8.06 6.91
N PHE A 20 7.04 8.63 5.75
CA PHE A 20 7.69 8.30 4.48
C PHE A 20 9.18 8.67 4.49
N ASN A 21 9.51 9.90 4.91
CA ASN A 21 10.90 10.34 5.01
C ASN A 21 11.70 9.55 6.04
N LEU A 22 11.08 9.15 7.15
CA LEU A 22 11.72 8.28 8.14
C LEU A 22 12.00 6.89 7.56
N ALA A 23 11.08 6.32 6.79
CA ALA A 23 11.28 5.02 6.14
C ALA A 23 12.53 5.03 5.23
N TRP A 24 12.73 6.10 4.45
CA TRP A 24 13.93 6.27 3.62
C TRP A 24 15.21 6.34 4.47
N LYS A 25 15.20 7.12 5.55
CA LYS A 25 16.34 7.23 6.48
C LYS A 25 16.66 5.91 7.16
N LEU A 26 15.65 5.09 7.43
CA LEU A 26 15.79 3.75 8.00
C LEU A 26 16.19 2.69 6.95
N GLY A 27 16.33 3.07 5.67
CA GLY A 27 16.82 2.22 4.59
C GLY A 27 15.79 1.23 4.05
N ALA A 28 14.50 1.53 4.13
CA ALA A 28 13.45 0.72 3.49
C ALA A 28 13.69 0.64 1.97
N ASP A 29 13.42 -0.53 1.36
CA ASP A 29 13.53 -0.72 -0.09
C ASP A 29 12.40 0.00 -0.84
N GLY A 30 11.28 0.19 -0.16
CA GLY A 30 10.13 0.94 -0.63
C GLY A 30 9.25 1.41 0.51
N VAL A 31 8.25 2.23 0.14
CA VAL A 31 7.15 2.60 1.02
C VAL A 31 5.84 2.17 0.39
N GLU A 32 4.87 1.98 1.23
CA GLU A 32 3.47 1.81 0.85
C GLU A 32 2.68 2.96 1.49
N GLY A 33 1.62 3.41 0.82
CA GLY A 33 0.69 4.39 1.34
C GLY A 33 -0.71 4.22 0.76
N ASP A 34 -1.72 4.55 1.58
CA ASP A 34 -3.15 4.43 1.27
C ASP A 34 -3.69 5.74 0.69
N PHE A 35 -4.42 5.68 -0.42
CA PHE A 35 -4.87 6.88 -1.12
C PHE A 35 -6.37 6.94 -1.36
N HIS A 36 -6.96 8.07 -0.98
CA HIS A 36 -8.35 8.43 -1.24
C HIS A 36 -8.47 9.68 -2.11
N LEU A 37 -9.62 9.84 -2.75
CA LEU A 37 -9.98 11.01 -3.54
C LEU A 37 -10.79 12.01 -2.71
N THR A 38 -10.39 13.28 -2.71
CA THR A 38 -11.14 14.39 -2.08
C THR A 38 -12.30 14.84 -2.96
N HIS A 39 -13.20 15.67 -2.39
CA HIS A 39 -14.33 16.26 -3.14
C HIS A 39 -13.86 17.11 -4.34
N ASP A 40 -12.77 17.82 -4.19
CA ASP A 40 -12.20 18.71 -5.23
C ASP A 40 -11.15 18.03 -6.12
N GLY A 41 -11.06 16.68 -6.06
CA GLY A 41 -10.30 15.87 -7.01
C GLY A 41 -8.82 15.70 -6.72
N HIS A 42 -8.36 16.02 -5.51
CA HIS A 42 -7.01 15.72 -5.06
C HIS A 42 -6.91 14.29 -4.50
N ILE A 43 -5.75 13.66 -4.67
CA ILE A 43 -5.46 12.33 -4.14
C ILE A 43 -4.61 12.52 -2.87
N VAL A 44 -5.08 12.02 -1.73
CA VAL A 44 -4.49 12.24 -0.41
C VAL A 44 -4.17 10.94 0.31
N ALA A 45 -3.08 10.95 1.09
CA ALA A 45 -2.63 9.78 1.84
C ALA A 45 -3.35 9.67 3.19
N ILE A 46 -4.28 8.73 3.30
CA ILE A 46 -5.00 8.39 4.53
C ILE A 46 -5.62 6.99 4.38
N HIS A 47 -5.57 6.17 5.44
CA HIS A 47 -6.11 4.81 5.38
C HIS A 47 -7.64 4.78 5.44
N ASP A 48 -8.22 5.39 6.48
CA ASP A 48 -9.66 5.37 6.68
C ASP A 48 -10.36 6.38 5.76
N ALA A 49 -11.61 6.11 5.42
CA ALA A 49 -12.43 7.04 4.65
C ALA A 49 -12.75 8.35 5.39
N ASN A 50 -12.32 8.48 6.64
CA ASN A 50 -12.51 9.67 7.48
C ASN A 50 -11.27 9.96 8.34
N THR A 51 -11.25 11.16 8.94
CA THR A 51 -10.10 11.66 9.69
C THR A 51 -10.09 11.31 11.18
N SER A 52 -11.08 10.58 11.70
CA SER A 52 -11.24 10.34 13.14
C SER A 52 -10.00 9.71 13.77
N LYS A 53 -9.51 8.60 13.21
CA LYS A 53 -8.34 7.89 13.73
C LYS A 53 -7.10 8.78 13.77
N VAL A 54 -6.76 9.39 12.63
CA VAL A 54 -5.52 10.16 12.47
C VAL A 54 -5.52 11.51 13.20
N SER A 55 -6.70 11.99 13.62
CA SER A 55 -6.83 13.19 14.45
C SER A 55 -6.92 12.89 15.96
N GLY A 56 -6.77 11.61 16.36
CA GLY A 56 -6.98 11.19 17.75
C GLY A 56 -8.43 11.37 18.23
N GLY A 57 -9.39 11.23 17.33
CA GLY A 57 -10.82 11.41 17.62
C GLY A 57 -11.33 12.86 17.64
N LYS A 58 -10.44 13.84 17.42
CA LYS A 58 -10.81 15.26 17.53
C LYS A 58 -11.63 15.78 16.33
N VAL A 59 -11.40 15.22 15.14
CA VAL A 59 -12.03 15.66 13.88
C VAL A 59 -12.49 14.46 13.08
N ASN A 60 -13.75 14.44 12.64
CA ASN A 60 -14.32 13.36 11.85
C ASN A 60 -14.92 13.88 10.54
N LEU A 61 -14.07 14.06 9.52
CA LEU A 61 -14.45 14.48 8.17
C LEU A 61 -14.37 13.32 7.21
N LEU A 62 -15.40 13.11 6.38
CA LEU A 62 -15.35 12.15 5.28
C LEU A 62 -14.52 12.71 4.13
N VAL A 63 -13.40 12.07 3.79
CA VAL A 63 -12.42 12.53 2.79
C VAL A 63 -13.08 12.92 1.47
N LYS A 64 -13.95 12.07 0.92
CA LYS A 64 -14.67 12.31 -0.35
C LYS A 64 -15.68 13.46 -0.33
N LYS A 65 -15.96 14.06 0.84
CA LYS A 65 -16.97 15.13 1.02
C LYS A 65 -16.35 16.50 1.27
N VAL A 66 -15.05 16.57 1.50
CA VAL A 66 -14.32 17.79 1.87
C VAL A 66 -13.21 18.09 0.87
N LYS A 67 -12.79 19.36 0.86
CA LYS A 67 -11.70 19.82 -0.01
C LYS A 67 -10.33 19.53 0.63
N LEU A 68 -9.29 19.50 -0.20
CA LEU A 68 -7.91 19.31 0.27
C LEU A 68 -7.51 20.28 1.39
N GLN A 69 -7.86 21.55 1.26
CA GLN A 69 -7.52 22.58 2.26
C GLN A 69 -8.07 22.26 3.65
N GLU A 70 -9.29 21.71 3.74
CA GLU A 70 -9.91 21.32 5.01
C GLU A 70 -9.14 20.16 5.66
N LEU A 71 -8.73 19.16 4.86
CA LEU A 71 -7.94 18.01 5.34
C LEU A 71 -6.55 18.44 5.81
N GLN A 72 -5.90 19.36 5.09
CA GLN A 72 -4.56 19.84 5.43
C GLN A 72 -4.53 20.79 6.63
N SER A 73 -5.68 21.25 7.13
CA SER A 73 -5.76 22.02 8.38
C SER A 73 -5.70 21.12 9.62
N ILE A 74 -5.90 19.81 9.47
CA ILE A 74 -6.00 18.86 10.59
C ILE A 74 -4.59 18.45 11.04
N ASP A 75 -4.35 18.49 12.35
CA ASP A 75 -3.21 17.82 12.97
C ASP A 75 -3.44 16.31 12.95
N VAL A 76 -2.56 15.60 12.22
CA VAL A 76 -2.61 14.14 12.09
C VAL A 76 -1.39 13.45 12.72
N GLY A 77 -0.64 14.17 13.53
CA GLY A 77 0.61 13.69 14.13
C GLY A 77 0.61 13.59 15.64
N SER A 78 0.03 14.56 16.36
CA SER A 78 0.06 14.63 17.83
C SER A 78 -0.53 13.38 18.52
N TRP A 79 -1.44 12.66 17.88
CA TRP A 79 -1.98 11.41 18.42
C TRP A 79 -0.91 10.32 18.58
N LYS A 80 0.14 10.39 17.78
CA LYS A 80 1.26 9.45 17.82
C LYS A 80 2.35 9.91 18.81
N ASP A 81 2.73 11.18 18.70
CA ASP A 81 3.72 11.84 19.57
C ASP A 81 3.64 13.35 19.30
N GLU A 82 3.71 14.19 20.35
CA GLU A 82 3.61 15.64 20.27
C GLU A 82 4.63 16.28 19.32
N LYS A 83 5.82 15.70 19.18
CA LYS A 83 6.82 16.16 18.21
C LYS A 83 6.35 16.16 16.75
N TYR A 84 5.23 15.48 16.46
CA TYR A 84 4.62 15.39 15.13
C TYR A 84 3.39 16.32 14.98
N ALA A 85 3.14 17.25 15.89
CA ALA A 85 1.98 18.16 15.86
C ALA A 85 1.85 18.97 14.54
N SER A 86 2.96 19.15 13.80
CA SER A 86 2.96 19.79 12.48
C SER A 86 2.61 18.87 11.31
N ALA A 87 2.49 17.56 11.52
CA ALA A 87 2.19 16.62 10.45
C ALA A 87 0.79 16.87 9.88
N ARG A 88 0.71 16.80 8.55
CA ARG A 88 -0.52 17.03 7.78
C ARG A 88 -0.71 15.88 6.80
N ILE A 89 -1.95 15.70 6.34
CA ILE A 89 -2.27 14.72 5.29
C ILE A 89 -1.61 15.17 3.99
N PRO A 90 -0.65 14.39 3.44
CA PRO A 90 0.02 14.75 2.19
C PRO A 90 -0.80 14.35 0.97
N THR A 91 -0.54 15.01 -0.15
CA THR A 91 -1.04 14.60 -1.45
C THR A 91 -0.16 13.51 -2.07
N LEU A 92 -0.71 12.77 -3.05
CA LEU A 92 0.05 11.77 -3.80
C LEU A 92 1.28 12.38 -4.49
N GLU A 93 1.13 13.61 -5.01
CA GLU A 93 2.22 14.36 -5.64
C GLU A 93 3.39 14.56 -4.67
N GLN A 94 3.12 15.00 -3.45
CA GLN A 94 4.16 15.22 -2.43
C GLN A 94 4.91 13.93 -2.11
N VAL A 95 4.18 12.81 -2.02
CA VAL A 95 4.81 11.51 -1.74
C VAL A 95 5.68 11.04 -2.92
N ILE A 96 5.18 11.12 -4.17
CA ILE A 96 5.96 10.76 -5.35
C ILE A 96 7.21 11.64 -5.48
N ASP A 97 7.08 12.94 -5.26
CA ASP A 97 8.19 13.90 -5.38
C ASP A 97 9.27 13.67 -4.30
N SER A 98 8.95 12.94 -3.21
CA SER A 98 9.91 12.52 -2.17
C SER A 98 10.59 11.18 -2.46
N LEU A 99 10.18 10.46 -3.51
CA LEU A 99 10.64 9.10 -3.80
C LEU A 99 12.11 9.09 -4.25
N PRO A 100 13.03 8.46 -3.52
CA PRO A 100 14.42 8.39 -3.95
C PRO A 100 14.59 7.49 -5.18
N LYS A 101 15.56 7.80 -6.03
CA LYS A 101 15.90 6.98 -7.19
C LYS A 101 16.17 5.53 -6.79
N GLY A 102 15.56 4.58 -7.52
CA GLY A 102 15.73 3.13 -7.30
C GLY A 102 14.95 2.57 -6.11
N ARG A 103 14.17 3.37 -5.38
CA ARG A 103 13.27 2.88 -4.34
C ARG A 103 11.89 2.63 -4.90
N ARG A 104 11.11 1.74 -4.24
CA ARG A 104 9.76 1.36 -4.66
C ARG A 104 8.69 2.16 -3.92
N PHE A 105 7.57 2.41 -4.60
CA PHE A 105 6.40 3.02 -4.00
C PHE A 105 5.14 2.24 -4.37
N PHE A 106 4.50 1.65 -3.36
CA PHE A 106 3.24 0.94 -3.49
C PHE A 106 2.09 1.90 -3.16
N ILE A 107 1.26 2.20 -4.15
CA ILE A 107 0.13 3.11 -4.05
C ILE A 107 -1.13 2.26 -3.85
N GLU A 108 -1.62 2.17 -2.60
CA GLU A 108 -2.90 1.50 -2.34
C GLU A 108 -4.07 2.44 -2.66
N ILE A 109 -4.88 2.05 -3.63
CA ILE A 109 -6.07 2.79 -4.03
C ILE A 109 -7.26 2.30 -3.20
N LYS A 110 -7.74 3.17 -2.29
CA LYS A 110 -8.84 2.88 -1.35
C LYS A 110 -10.22 3.25 -1.88
N CYS A 111 -10.30 3.89 -3.04
CA CYS A 111 -11.55 4.28 -3.71
C CYS A 111 -11.70 3.52 -5.05
N GLY A 112 -12.82 3.70 -5.73
CA GLY A 112 -13.10 3.01 -6.99
C GLY A 112 -12.39 3.59 -8.20
N THR A 113 -12.85 3.21 -9.38
CA THR A 113 -12.24 3.62 -10.66
C THR A 113 -12.39 5.10 -10.99
N GLU A 114 -13.16 5.86 -10.22
CA GLU A 114 -13.27 7.32 -10.33
C GLU A 114 -11.94 8.04 -10.10
N ILE A 115 -10.98 7.41 -9.41
CA ILE A 115 -9.63 7.94 -9.21
C ILE A 115 -8.82 8.03 -10.52
N MET A 116 -9.16 7.25 -11.55
CA MET A 116 -8.33 7.08 -12.74
C MET A 116 -8.05 8.40 -13.48
N GLY A 117 -9.03 9.30 -13.54
CA GLY A 117 -8.85 10.64 -14.13
C GLY A 117 -7.84 11.49 -13.36
N PRO A 118 -8.08 11.76 -12.06
CA PRO A 118 -7.13 12.44 -11.18
C PRO A 118 -5.74 11.79 -11.17
N LEU A 119 -5.67 10.46 -11.06
CA LEU A 119 -4.40 9.72 -11.05
C LEU A 119 -3.61 9.91 -12.36
N THR A 120 -4.31 9.96 -13.50
CA THR A 120 -3.69 10.25 -14.79
C THR A 120 -3.07 11.66 -14.81
N LYS A 121 -3.78 12.66 -14.28
CA LYS A 121 -3.28 14.05 -14.21
C LYS A 121 -2.03 14.16 -13.32
N VAL A 122 -1.94 13.38 -12.26
CA VAL A 122 -0.77 13.36 -11.37
C VAL A 122 0.41 12.63 -12.00
N LEU A 123 0.18 11.46 -12.59
CA LEU A 123 1.26 10.56 -13.02
C LEU A 123 1.84 10.90 -14.39
N MET A 124 1.00 11.23 -15.38
CA MET A 124 1.49 11.38 -16.75
C MET A 124 2.62 12.41 -16.89
N PRO A 125 2.52 13.65 -16.34
CA PRO A 125 3.60 14.61 -16.44
C PRO A 125 4.90 14.15 -15.75
N ARG A 126 4.76 13.33 -14.68
CA ARG A 126 5.91 12.80 -13.93
C ARG A 126 6.59 11.67 -14.67
N LEU A 127 5.82 10.76 -15.27
CA LEU A 127 6.34 9.65 -16.10
C LEU A 127 7.02 10.16 -17.36
N GLU A 128 6.51 11.22 -17.98
CA GLU A 128 7.15 11.87 -19.13
C GLU A 128 8.50 12.49 -18.74
N LYS A 129 8.58 13.13 -17.56
CA LYS A 129 9.80 13.78 -17.08
C LYS A 129 10.81 12.78 -16.50
N ILE A 130 10.34 11.71 -15.86
CA ILE A 130 11.14 10.69 -15.15
C ILE A 130 10.61 9.30 -15.54
N PRO A 131 10.99 8.77 -16.71
CA PRO A 131 10.49 7.47 -17.20
C PRO A 131 10.77 6.30 -16.25
N GLU A 132 11.82 6.39 -15.43
CA GLU A 132 12.21 5.38 -14.44
C GLU A 132 11.14 5.17 -13.35
N LEU A 133 10.27 6.15 -13.11
CA LEU A 133 9.13 6.01 -12.19
C LEU A 133 8.23 4.83 -12.56
N THR A 134 8.16 4.46 -13.85
CA THR A 134 7.43 3.26 -14.31
C THR A 134 7.86 2.00 -13.56
N ASN A 135 9.14 1.87 -13.23
CA ASN A 135 9.69 0.72 -12.51
C ASN A 135 9.71 0.91 -10.99
N GLN A 136 9.45 2.13 -10.50
CA GLN A 136 9.45 2.44 -9.08
C GLN A 136 8.06 2.36 -8.46
N ILE A 137 7.01 2.61 -9.25
CA ILE A 137 5.60 2.61 -8.80
C ILE A 137 4.98 1.23 -8.97
N SER A 138 4.17 0.82 -8.00
CA SER A 138 3.24 -0.31 -8.08
C SER A 138 1.88 0.14 -7.55
N PHE A 139 0.82 -0.15 -8.29
CA PHE A 139 -0.55 0.03 -7.79
C PHE A 139 -0.97 -1.21 -7.02
N ILE A 140 -1.69 -1.01 -5.92
CA ILE A 140 -2.31 -2.10 -5.17
C ILE A 140 -3.75 -1.72 -4.80
N ALA A 141 -4.67 -2.66 -4.80
CA ALA A 141 -6.05 -2.45 -4.40
C ALA A 141 -6.78 -3.77 -4.12
N PHE A 142 -7.75 -3.73 -3.21
CA PHE A 142 -8.72 -4.82 -2.99
C PHE A 142 -9.81 -4.87 -4.07
N ASP A 143 -10.07 -3.76 -4.76
CA ASP A 143 -11.00 -3.75 -5.89
C ASP A 143 -10.28 -4.20 -7.17
N TYR A 144 -10.64 -5.40 -7.65
CA TYR A 144 -10.07 -5.95 -8.89
C TYR A 144 -10.36 -5.09 -10.12
N GLN A 145 -11.44 -4.27 -10.11
CA GLN A 145 -11.76 -3.37 -11.22
C GLN A 145 -10.78 -2.22 -11.30
N VAL A 146 -10.33 -1.70 -10.15
CA VAL A 146 -9.27 -0.69 -10.05
C VAL A 146 -7.96 -1.24 -10.63
N ILE A 147 -7.55 -2.44 -10.21
CA ILE A 147 -6.34 -3.09 -10.74
C ILE A 147 -6.44 -3.28 -12.25
N LYS A 148 -7.58 -3.76 -12.74
CA LYS A 148 -7.83 -3.93 -14.18
C LYS A 148 -7.75 -2.61 -14.94
N ALA A 149 -8.27 -1.51 -14.37
CA ALA A 149 -8.19 -0.18 -14.96
C ALA A 149 -6.74 0.33 -15.02
N CYS A 150 -5.97 0.17 -13.94
CA CYS A 150 -4.55 0.51 -13.89
C CYS A 150 -3.75 -0.27 -14.93
N ARG A 151 -3.93 -1.60 -15.01
CA ARG A 151 -3.24 -2.46 -16.01
C ARG A 151 -3.57 -2.09 -17.45
N LYS A 152 -4.81 -1.71 -17.74
CA LYS A 152 -5.19 -1.24 -19.08
C LYS A 152 -4.58 0.10 -19.42
N LYS A 153 -4.50 1.02 -18.45
CA LYS A 153 -3.99 2.39 -18.66
C LYS A 153 -2.47 2.44 -18.71
N TRP A 154 -1.81 1.70 -17.82
CA TRP A 154 -0.35 1.65 -17.66
C TRP A 154 0.15 0.19 -17.67
N PRO A 155 0.20 -0.47 -18.83
CA PRO A 155 0.55 -1.90 -18.92
C PRO A 155 1.96 -2.22 -18.42
N ASN A 156 2.85 -1.22 -18.40
CA ASN A 156 4.24 -1.35 -17.95
C ASN A 156 4.43 -1.03 -16.45
N ILE A 157 3.40 -0.52 -15.76
CA ILE A 157 3.44 -0.33 -14.30
C ILE A 157 2.83 -1.56 -13.64
N GLU A 158 3.53 -2.08 -12.63
CA GLU A 158 3.04 -3.18 -11.83
C GLU A 158 1.73 -2.80 -11.12
N ALA A 159 0.73 -3.70 -11.14
CA ALA A 159 -0.50 -3.53 -10.40
C ALA A 159 -0.95 -4.86 -9.81
N ASN A 160 -1.00 -4.94 -8.48
CA ASN A 160 -1.23 -6.16 -7.73
C ASN A 160 -2.58 -6.11 -7.02
N PHE A 161 -3.30 -7.22 -7.11
CA PHE A 161 -4.56 -7.40 -6.38
C PHE A 161 -4.26 -7.68 -4.92
N LEU A 162 -5.02 -7.06 -4.01
CA LEU A 162 -4.91 -7.31 -2.57
C LEU A 162 -6.02 -8.25 -2.13
N GLU A 163 -5.65 -9.21 -1.26
CA GLU A 163 -6.62 -10.12 -0.66
C GLU A 163 -6.33 -10.38 0.82
N SER A 164 -7.38 -10.43 1.61
CA SER A 164 -7.35 -10.85 3.02
C SER A 164 -8.16 -12.12 3.22
N TYR A 165 -7.74 -12.96 4.17
CA TYR A 165 -8.41 -14.21 4.43
C TYR A 165 -9.25 -14.12 5.70
N GLU A 166 -10.47 -14.64 5.62
CA GLU A 166 -11.35 -14.80 6.76
C GLU A 166 -11.69 -16.27 7.00
N LYS A 167 -11.64 -16.72 8.26
CA LYS A 167 -12.02 -18.10 8.61
C LYS A 167 -13.52 -18.19 8.76
N ASN A 168 -14.16 -18.98 7.89
CA ASN A 168 -15.60 -19.26 7.99
C ASN A 168 -15.89 -20.02 9.29
N LYS A 169 -16.66 -19.41 10.19
CA LYS A 169 -16.93 -19.93 11.52
C LYS A 169 -17.71 -21.26 11.53
N ALA A 170 -18.52 -21.52 10.49
CA ALA A 170 -19.31 -22.74 10.41
C ALA A 170 -18.50 -23.94 9.83
N THR A 171 -17.60 -23.68 8.89
CA THR A 171 -16.86 -24.74 8.20
C THR A 171 -15.39 -24.85 8.65
N GLY A 172 -14.86 -23.85 9.35
CA GLY A 172 -13.45 -23.74 9.72
C GLY A 172 -12.51 -23.45 8.55
N LYS A 173 -13.02 -23.30 7.33
CA LYS A 173 -12.21 -23.04 6.13
C LYS A 173 -11.89 -21.56 5.98
N TRP A 174 -10.70 -21.27 5.42
CA TRP A 174 -10.31 -19.92 5.02
C TRP A 174 -10.96 -19.53 3.69
N LEU A 175 -11.42 -18.28 3.60
CA LEU A 175 -12.03 -17.68 2.41
C LEU A 175 -11.30 -16.39 2.04
N PRO A 176 -11.19 -16.05 0.72
CA PRO A 176 -11.57 -16.91 -0.40
C PRO A 176 -10.71 -18.17 -0.45
N ASP A 177 -11.22 -19.26 -1.07
CA ASP A 177 -10.37 -20.39 -1.38
C ASP A 177 -9.43 -20.08 -2.54
N LYS A 178 -8.44 -20.96 -2.75
CA LYS A 178 -7.40 -20.78 -3.78
C LYS A 178 -7.99 -20.61 -5.19
N ASN A 179 -9.05 -21.36 -5.54
CA ASN A 179 -9.66 -21.31 -6.87
C ASN A 179 -10.41 -19.98 -7.10
N GLU A 180 -11.12 -19.50 -6.09
CA GLU A 180 -11.82 -18.21 -6.11
C GLU A 180 -10.82 -17.06 -6.26
N LEU A 181 -9.73 -17.11 -5.50
CA LEU A 181 -8.65 -16.14 -5.56
C LEU A 181 -8.02 -16.08 -6.96
N PHE A 182 -7.62 -17.22 -7.52
CA PHE A 182 -6.98 -17.29 -8.85
C PHE A 182 -7.94 -16.87 -9.97
N LYS A 183 -9.24 -17.13 -9.82
CA LYS A 183 -10.26 -16.62 -10.74
C LYS A 183 -10.35 -15.09 -10.70
N THR A 184 -10.25 -14.50 -9.51
CA THR A 184 -10.23 -13.03 -9.34
C THR A 184 -8.95 -12.42 -9.89
N LEU A 185 -7.78 -13.01 -9.62
CA LEU A 185 -6.51 -12.60 -10.21
C LEU A 185 -6.57 -12.55 -11.74
N LYS A 186 -7.08 -13.60 -12.37
CA LYS A 186 -7.26 -13.63 -13.84
C LYS A 186 -8.18 -12.52 -14.34
N LYS A 187 -9.28 -12.22 -13.63
CA LYS A 187 -10.22 -11.15 -13.99
C LYS A 187 -9.60 -9.77 -13.86
N SER A 188 -8.76 -9.56 -12.86
CA SER A 188 -8.11 -8.29 -12.56
C SER A 188 -7.01 -7.92 -13.55
N LEU A 189 -6.46 -8.87 -14.30
CA LEU A 189 -5.24 -8.72 -15.12
C LEU A 189 -4.02 -8.33 -14.28
N ALA A 190 -4.02 -8.63 -12.99
CA ALA A 190 -2.97 -8.24 -12.07
C ALA A 190 -1.59 -8.78 -12.48
N SER A 191 -0.54 -8.03 -12.17
CA SER A 191 0.86 -8.46 -12.30
C SER A 191 1.30 -9.35 -11.13
N GLY A 192 0.54 -9.34 -10.04
CA GLY A 192 0.83 -10.08 -8.83
C GLY A 192 -0.27 -9.96 -7.80
N ILE A 193 0.00 -10.45 -6.62
CA ILE A 193 -0.90 -10.43 -5.48
C ILE A 193 -0.18 -9.95 -4.21
N GLY A 194 -0.90 -9.19 -3.38
CA GLY A 194 -0.51 -8.92 -2.00
C GLY A 194 -1.50 -9.54 -1.04
N THR A 195 -1.06 -10.39 -0.10
CA THR A 195 -1.96 -11.00 0.87
C THR A 195 -1.58 -10.71 2.31
N GLN A 196 -2.58 -10.81 3.19
CA GLN A 196 -2.33 -10.98 4.60
C GLN A 196 -1.42 -12.21 4.82
N ALA A 197 -0.43 -12.07 5.72
CA ALA A 197 0.52 -13.13 6.06
C ALA A 197 -0.13 -14.27 6.87
N ASN A 198 -0.83 -15.17 6.19
CA ASN A 198 -1.53 -16.30 6.78
C ASN A 198 -0.80 -17.61 6.49
N LYS A 199 -0.08 -18.14 7.51
CA LYS A 199 0.69 -19.39 7.41
C LYS A 199 -0.18 -20.65 7.24
N GLU A 200 -1.50 -20.58 7.54
CA GLU A 200 -2.43 -21.70 7.33
C GLU A 200 -2.92 -21.80 5.87
N VAL A 201 -2.74 -20.74 5.07
CA VAL A 201 -3.22 -20.66 3.69
C VAL A 201 -2.07 -20.65 2.69
N ILE A 202 -0.98 -19.96 3.06
CA ILE A 202 0.13 -19.70 2.18
C ILE A 202 1.27 -20.69 2.48
N ASP A 203 1.43 -21.62 1.58
CA ASP A 203 2.48 -22.62 1.59
C ASP A 203 3.35 -22.54 0.32
N LEU A 204 4.29 -23.45 0.18
CA LEU A 204 5.18 -23.51 -0.98
C LEU A 204 4.43 -23.76 -2.29
N ASP A 205 3.37 -24.58 -2.26
CA ASP A 205 2.57 -24.89 -3.45
C ASP A 205 1.79 -23.66 -3.92
N PHE A 206 1.26 -22.86 -2.98
CA PHE A 206 0.63 -21.58 -3.31
C PHE A 206 1.61 -20.64 -4.01
N VAL A 207 2.85 -20.51 -3.48
CA VAL A 207 3.87 -19.64 -4.07
C VAL A 207 4.34 -20.16 -5.43
N ASN A 208 4.48 -21.48 -5.60
CA ASN A 208 4.87 -22.09 -6.88
C ASN A 208 3.81 -21.85 -7.96
N ASP A 209 2.52 -21.98 -7.65
CA ASP A 209 1.44 -21.69 -8.60
C ASP A 209 1.48 -20.23 -9.08
N LEU A 210 1.76 -19.28 -8.19
CA LEU A 210 1.93 -17.86 -8.59
C LEU A 210 3.12 -17.68 -9.52
N ARG A 211 4.24 -18.37 -9.26
CA ARG A 211 5.45 -18.33 -10.10
C ARG A 211 5.22 -18.92 -11.48
N GLU A 212 4.50 -20.05 -11.56
CA GLU A 212 4.11 -20.65 -12.85
C GLU A 212 3.29 -19.67 -13.71
N LEU A 213 2.45 -18.86 -13.06
CA LEU A 213 1.68 -17.79 -13.70
C LEU A 213 2.48 -16.51 -13.92
N ARG A 214 3.76 -16.45 -13.52
CA ARG A 214 4.65 -15.28 -13.57
C ARG A 214 4.08 -14.07 -12.80
N LEU A 215 3.38 -14.33 -11.70
CA LEU A 215 2.84 -13.29 -10.83
C LEU A 215 3.81 -13.01 -9.68
N THR A 216 3.96 -11.73 -9.33
CA THR A 216 4.68 -11.33 -8.11
C THR A 216 3.84 -11.60 -6.87
N PHE A 217 4.53 -11.85 -5.74
CA PHE A 217 3.87 -12.16 -4.47
C PHE A 217 4.39 -11.27 -3.34
N HIS A 218 3.49 -10.58 -2.66
CA HIS A 218 3.76 -9.63 -1.59
C HIS A 218 2.97 -10.01 -0.33
N CYS A 219 3.58 -9.89 0.86
CA CYS A 219 2.89 -10.16 2.13
C CYS A 219 2.85 -8.94 3.04
N TRP A 220 1.71 -8.73 3.70
CA TRP A 220 1.43 -7.65 4.65
C TRP A 220 0.56 -8.13 5.83
N THR A 221 0.48 -7.49 6.99
CA THR A 221 1.51 -6.62 7.55
C THR A 221 2.33 -7.46 8.53
N ILE A 222 3.62 -7.60 8.27
CA ILE A 222 4.49 -8.51 9.06
C ILE A 222 5.37 -7.68 9.98
N ASN A 223 5.13 -7.79 11.30
CA ASN A 223 5.82 -7.00 12.31
C ASN A 223 6.74 -7.83 13.23
N ASP A 224 6.77 -9.14 13.07
CA ASP A 224 7.67 -10.02 13.80
C ASP A 224 8.68 -10.72 12.89
N ILE A 225 9.88 -10.99 13.44
CA ILE A 225 11.02 -11.50 12.65
C ILE A 225 10.82 -12.96 12.23
N GLU A 226 10.16 -13.77 13.06
CA GLU A 226 9.93 -15.19 12.76
C GLU A 226 9.02 -15.34 11.53
N THR A 227 7.89 -14.64 11.53
CA THR A 227 6.98 -14.59 10.38
C THR A 227 7.67 -14.02 9.15
N ALA A 228 8.48 -12.98 9.32
CA ALA A 228 9.24 -12.40 8.21
C ALA A 228 10.24 -13.39 7.59
N ARG A 229 10.94 -14.17 8.42
CA ARG A 229 11.82 -15.25 7.94
C ARG A 229 11.05 -16.33 7.19
N HIS A 230 9.94 -16.80 7.74
CA HIS A 230 9.09 -17.80 7.11
C HIS A 230 8.68 -17.37 5.69
N PHE A 231 8.11 -16.17 5.52
CA PHE A 231 7.68 -15.69 4.21
C PHE A 231 8.85 -15.37 3.27
N ARG A 232 9.98 -14.86 3.79
CA ARG A 232 11.21 -14.73 3.00
C ARG A 232 11.68 -16.08 2.44
N ASP A 233 11.67 -17.12 3.27
CA ASP A 233 12.15 -18.45 2.90
C ASP A 233 11.18 -19.15 1.94
N LEU A 234 9.89 -18.84 1.97
CA LEU A 234 8.92 -19.19 0.92
C LEU A 234 9.19 -18.43 -0.39
N GLY A 235 9.98 -17.34 -0.36
CA GLY A 235 10.39 -16.60 -1.54
C GLY A 235 9.40 -15.52 -1.97
N VAL A 236 8.77 -14.81 -1.02
CA VAL A 236 7.97 -13.62 -1.34
C VAL A 236 8.85 -12.50 -1.92
N ASP A 237 8.31 -11.73 -2.87
CA ASP A 237 9.04 -10.62 -3.50
C ASP A 237 9.19 -9.43 -2.54
N SER A 238 8.19 -9.18 -1.69
CA SER A 238 8.31 -8.17 -0.62
C SER A 238 7.50 -8.48 0.63
N ILE A 239 8.02 -7.94 1.74
CA ILE A 239 7.40 -7.93 3.06
C ILE A 239 7.07 -6.49 3.41
N THR A 240 5.77 -6.21 3.65
CA THR A 240 5.29 -4.89 4.10
C THR A 240 5.17 -4.90 5.63
N THR A 241 5.75 -3.88 6.29
CA THR A 241 5.89 -3.83 7.76
C THR A 241 5.83 -2.41 8.30
N ASP A 242 5.30 -2.26 9.54
CA ASP A 242 5.33 -0.98 10.29
C ASP A 242 6.74 -0.66 10.82
N PHE A 243 7.62 -1.66 10.92
CA PHE A 243 8.97 -1.55 11.52
C PHE A 243 10.08 -1.92 10.53
N PRO A 244 10.30 -1.15 9.43
CA PRO A 244 11.18 -1.55 8.34
C PRO A 244 12.63 -1.82 8.78
N LYS A 245 13.17 -1.01 9.69
CA LYS A 245 14.53 -1.23 10.22
C LYS A 245 14.63 -2.53 11.01
N ARG A 246 13.67 -2.79 11.92
CA ARG A 246 13.64 -4.00 12.77
C ARG A 246 13.58 -5.27 11.93
N ILE A 247 12.68 -5.31 10.95
CA ILE A 247 12.51 -6.49 10.10
C ILE A 247 13.74 -6.68 9.22
N ARG A 248 14.24 -5.62 8.57
CA ARG A 248 15.46 -5.72 7.73
C ARG A 248 16.66 -6.22 8.51
N ASP A 249 16.92 -5.68 9.70
CA ASP A 249 18.08 -6.04 10.49
C ASP A 249 17.95 -7.47 11.07
N GLY A 250 16.72 -7.93 11.37
CA GLY A 250 16.45 -9.29 11.84
C GLY A 250 16.45 -10.37 10.75
N LEU A 251 16.49 -9.97 9.46
CA LEU A 251 16.57 -10.87 8.31
C LEU A 251 17.99 -11.03 7.76
N LYS A 252 18.96 -10.28 8.28
CA LYS A 252 20.39 -10.48 7.98
C LYS A 252 20.90 -11.74 8.69
#